data_d14c6e25799a52ef58011fad1a5c7192
#
_entry.id   d14c6e25799a52ef58011fad1a5c7192
#
_cell.length_a   1.000
_cell.length_b   1.000
_cell.length_c   1.000
_cell.angle_alpha   90.00
_cell.angle_beta   90.00
_cell.angle_gamma   90.00
#
_symmetry.space_group_name_H-M   'P 1'
#
loop_
_entity.id
_entity.type
_entity.pdbx_description
1 polymer ?
#
loop_
_entity_poly.entity_id
_entity_poly.type
_entity_poly.pdbx_seq_one_letter_code
_entity_poly.pdbx_strand_id
1 'polypeptide(L)'
;DFAAGFKRQDITFTYVKDLVQAVYLGAKPEALRRAYFVSDGEVYASSTFSDLIKKELGNPWLLRIKCPLFLLKGISVVAEWGAKCAGKTSTLNRDKYNIMKQRNWRCDISPIIRELGFKPEYLLEKGVKETIAWYKKEGWL
;
A
#
# COMPACT_ATOMS: atom_id res chain seq x y z
N ASP A 1 -4.45 -4.57 -13.61
CA ASP A 1 -4.85 -4.08 -12.29
C ASP A 1 -5.90 -5.01 -11.68
N PHE A 2 -5.74 -5.36 -10.41
CA PHE A 2 -6.62 -6.29 -9.69
C PHE A 2 -7.25 -5.59 -8.49
N ALA A 3 -8.59 -5.67 -8.35
CA ALA A 3 -9.32 -5.11 -7.22
C ALA A 3 -10.18 -6.18 -6.53
N ALA A 4 -10.06 -6.27 -5.20
CA ALA A 4 -10.85 -7.17 -4.38
C ALA A 4 -12.23 -6.57 -4.08
N GLY A 5 -13.28 -7.13 -4.72
CA GLY A 5 -14.66 -6.66 -4.59
C GLY A 5 -14.97 -5.40 -5.40
N PHE A 6 -16.21 -4.91 -5.24
CA PHE A 6 -16.75 -3.81 -6.04
C PHE A 6 -16.84 -2.48 -5.26
N LYS A 7 -16.70 -2.52 -3.94
CA LYS A 7 -16.80 -1.32 -3.09
C LYS A 7 -15.46 -0.59 -3.03
N ARG A 8 -15.51 0.72 -2.87
CA ARG A 8 -14.33 1.55 -2.63
C ARG A 8 -13.54 1.04 -1.41
N GLN A 9 -12.24 1.06 -1.53
CA GLN A 9 -11.30 0.79 -0.46
C GLN A 9 -10.46 2.05 -0.26
N ASP A 10 -10.44 2.54 0.97
CA ASP A 10 -9.66 3.72 1.36
C ASP A 10 -8.30 3.29 1.91
N ILE A 11 -7.24 3.87 1.37
CA ILE A 11 -5.85 3.52 1.69
C ILE A 11 -5.06 4.80 1.93
N THR A 12 -4.12 4.75 2.87
CA THR A 12 -3.06 5.75 3.06
C THR A 12 -1.74 5.20 2.56
N PHE A 13 -0.86 6.09 2.11
CA PHE A 13 0.47 5.72 1.62
C PHE A 13 1.56 6.42 2.40
N THR A 14 2.76 5.84 2.36
CA THR A 14 3.97 6.43 2.92
C THR A 14 5.07 6.32 1.88
N TYR A 15 5.67 7.44 1.52
CA TYR A 15 6.86 7.43 0.68
C TYR A 15 8.10 7.14 1.50
N VAL A 16 9.07 6.44 0.90
CA VAL A 16 10.26 5.97 1.63
C VAL A 16 11.06 7.11 2.29
N LYS A 17 11.15 8.27 1.66
CA LYS A 17 11.89 9.41 2.23
C LYS A 17 11.20 9.98 3.48
N ASP A 18 9.87 10.05 3.48
CA ASP A 18 9.09 10.46 4.65
C ASP A 18 9.19 9.41 5.77
N LEU A 19 9.21 8.11 5.40
CA LEU A 19 9.45 7.05 6.38
C LEU A 19 10.82 7.18 7.03
N VAL A 20 11.88 7.43 6.25
CA VAL A 20 13.24 7.67 6.78
C VAL A 20 13.27 8.87 7.72
N GLN A 21 12.59 9.97 7.37
CA GLN A 21 12.43 11.13 8.24
C GLN A 21 11.73 10.75 9.56
N ALA A 22 10.64 9.99 9.50
CA ALA A 22 9.92 9.55 10.68
C ALA A 22 10.79 8.67 11.60
N VAL A 23 11.54 7.73 11.03
CA VAL A 23 12.50 6.89 11.78
C VAL A 23 13.58 7.74 12.45
N TYR A 24 14.16 8.70 11.73
CA TYR A 24 15.15 9.62 12.28
C TYR A 24 14.60 10.44 13.45
N LEU A 25 13.36 10.97 13.32
CA LEU A 25 12.70 11.70 14.39
C LEU A 25 12.45 10.80 15.61
N GLY A 26 11.98 9.57 15.39
CA GLY A 26 11.73 8.60 16.45
C GLY A 26 12.98 8.06 17.15
N ALA A 27 14.16 8.19 16.53
CA ALA A 27 15.44 7.80 17.12
C ALA A 27 16.08 8.89 18.01
N LYS A 28 15.52 10.10 18.04
CA LYS A 28 16.02 11.17 18.91
C LYS A 28 15.77 10.88 20.38
N PRO A 29 16.66 11.33 21.29
CA PRO A 29 16.51 11.11 22.74
C PRO A 29 15.19 11.65 23.33
N GLU A 30 14.67 12.73 22.74
CA GLU A 30 13.45 13.40 23.17
C GLU A 30 12.17 12.67 22.70
N ALA A 31 12.29 11.69 21.79
CA ALA A 31 11.15 10.97 21.29
C ALA A 31 10.52 10.09 22.38
N LEU A 32 9.20 10.14 22.45
CA LEU A 32 8.45 9.25 23.34
C LEU A 32 8.54 7.82 22.86
N ARG A 33 8.80 6.88 23.80
CA ARG A 33 8.92 5.43 23.49
C ARG A 33 7.56 4.81 23.25
N ARG A 34 6.94 5.11 22.09
CA ARG A 34 5.67 4.54 21.67
C ARG A 34 5.58 4.33 20.16
N ALA A 35 4.57 3.59 19.72
CA ALA A 35 4.31 3.37 18.30
C ALA A 35 3.58 4.57 17.69
N TYR A 36 3.94 4.92 16.46
CA TYR A 36 3.29 5.93 15.65
C TYR A 36 2.89 5.35 14.30
N PHE A 37 1.74 5.78 13.78
CA PHE A 37 1.43 5.59 12.38
C PHE A 37 2.11 6.68 11.56
N VAL A 38 2.54 6.31 10.36
CA VAL A 38 3.20 7.21 9.40
C VAL A 38 2.48 7.08 8.05
N SER A 39 2.09 8.20 7.47
CA SER A 39 1.57 8.30 6.11
C SER A 39 1.77 9.73 5.58
N ASP A 40 1.35 9.97 4.34
CA ASP A 40 1.36 11.30 3.73
C ASP A 40 0.21 12.21 4.22
N GLY A 41 -0.65 11.70 5.12
CA GLY A 41 -1.78 12.43 5.70
C GLY A 41 -3.05 12.42 4.87
N GLU A 42 -3.00 11.94 3.63
CA GLU A 42 -4.14 11.90 2.71
C GLU A 42 -4.76 10.50 2.62
N VAL A 43 -6.02 10.45 2.19
CA VAL A 43 -6.78 9.21 2.00
C VAL A 43 -7.13 9.04 0.54
N TYR A 44 -6.67 7.96 -0.06
CA TYR A 44 -6.85 7.66 -1.47
C TYR A 44 -7.77 6.46 -1.69
N ALA A 45 -8.46 6.44 -2.84
CA ALA A 45 -9.07 5.21 -3.32
C ALA A 45 -7.97 4.23 -3.77
N SER A 46 -8.16 2.93 -3.56
CA SER A 46 -7.17 1.91 -3.97
C SER A 46 -6.82 1.96 -5.46
N SER A 47 -7.75 2.41 -6.31
CA SER A 47 -7.50 2.60 -7.75
C SER A 47 -6.56 3.77 -8.06
N THR A 48 -6.49 4.79 -7.20
CA THR A 48 -5.69 6.01 -7.46
C THR A 48 -4.22 5.68 -7.70
N PHE A 49 -3.66 4.75 -6.93
CA PHE A 49 -2.27 4.32 -7.09
C PHE A 49 -2.01 3.72 -8.47
N SER A 50 -2.86 2.80 -8.92
CA SER A 50 -2.76 2.20 -10.26
C SER A 50 -2.96 3.22 -11.37
N ASP A 51 -3.88 4.17 -11.19
CA ASP A 51 -4.16 5.22 -12.18
C ASP A 51 -2.97 6.18 -12.32
N LEU A 52 -2.29 6.53 -11.22
CA LEU A 52 -1.07 7.34 -11.24
C LEU A 52 0.09 6.62 -11.93
N ILE A 53 0.31 5.33 -11.61
CA ILE A 53 1.33 4.53 -12.29
C ILE A 53 1.04 4.47 -13.79
N LYS A 54 -0.19 4.20 -14.18
CA LYS A 54 -0.62 4.19 -15.58
C LYS A 54 -0.30 5.51 -16.27
N LYS A 55 -0.63 6.64 -15.64
CA LYS A 55 -0.35 7.99 -16.15
C LYS A 55 1.13 8.21 -16.41
N GLU A 56 2.00 7.86 -15.43
CA GLU A 56 3.45 8.05 -15.54
C GLU A 56 4.14 7.10 -16.54
N LEU A 57 3.49 5.96 -16.86
CA LEU A 57 3.95 5.03 -17.89
C LEU A 57 3.44 5.36 -19.31
N GLY A 58 2.80 6.51 -19.50
CA GLY A 58 2.30 6.92 -20.82
C GLY A 58 0.94 6.32 -21.19
N ASN A 59 0.11 6.03 -20.20
CA ASN A 59 -1.24 5.50 -20.35
C ASN A 59 -1.34 4.18 -21.14
N PRO A 60 -0.55 3.14 -20.85
CA PRO A 60 -0.70 1.86 -21.51
C PRO A 60 -2.11 1.30 -21.31
N TRP A 61 -2.57 0.44 -22.23
CA TRP A 61 -3.83 -0.24 -22.04
C TRP A 61 -3.76 -1.15 -20.81
N LEU A 62 -4.72 -1.03 -19.89
CA LEU A 62 -4.77 -1.75 -18.62
C LEU A 62 -6.12 -2.41 -18.43
N LEU A 63 -6.13 -3.74 -18.33
CA LEU A 63 -7.32 -4.49 -17.94
C LEU A 63 -7.49 -4.40 -16.41
N ARG A 64 -8.60 -3.83 -15.95
CA ARG A 64 -8.96 -3.79 -14.53
C ARG A 64 -9.93 -4.93 -14.20
N ILE A 65 -9.44 -5.94 -13.49
CA ILE A 65 -10.23 -7.11 -13.09
C ILE A 65 -10.72 -6.87 -11.67
N LYS A 66 -12.05 -6.85 -11.49
CA LYS A 66 -12.69 -6.81 -10.18
C LYS A 66 -13.15 -8.21 -9.81
N CYS A 67 -12.59 -8.78 -8.75
CA CYS A 67 -12.95 -10.12 -8.30
C CYS A 67 -13.94 -10.04 -7.12
N PRO A 68 -15.13 -10.67 -7.21
CA PRO A 68 -16.05 -10.77 -6.09
C PRO A 68 -15.40 -11.43 -4.87
N LEU A 69 -15.69 -10.93 -3.66
CA LEU A 69 -15.06 -11.42 -2.43
C LEU A 69 -15.32 -12.89 -2.14
N PHE A 70 -16.52 -13.42 -2.49
CA PHE A 70 -16.84 -14.82 -2.28
C PHE A 70 -15.99 -15.74 -3.15
N LEU A 71 -15.73 -15.33 -4.40
CA LEU A 71 -14.88 -16.08 -5.32
C LEU A 71 -13.42 -16.05 -4.84
N LEU A 72 -12.94 -14.87 -4.40
CA LEU A 72 -11.60 -14.72 -3.84
C LEU A 72 -11.42 -15.61 -2.60
N LYS A 73 -12.45 -15.72 -1.74
CA LYS A 73 -12.44 -16.62 -0.57
C LYS A 73 -12.29 -18.08 -0.99
N GLY A 74 -13.07 -18.53 -1.97
CA GLY A 74 -12.99 -19.89 -2.49
C GLY A 74 -11.60 -20.22 -3.03
N ILE A 75 -11.07 -19.36 -3.89
CA ILE A 75 -9.72 -19.49 -4.45
C ILE A 75 -8.65 -19.55 -3.37
N SER A 76 -8.74 -18.71 -2.33
CA SER A 76 -7.78 -18.69 -1.21
C SER A 76 -7.76 -20.02 -0.45
N VAL A 77 -8.92 -20.62 -0.20
CA VAL A 77 -9.03 -21.91 0.49
C VAL A 77 -8.44 -23.05 -0.34
N VAL A 78 -8.79 -23.11 -1.63
CA VAL A 78 -8.28 -24.14 -2.54
C VAL A 78 -6.77 -24.03 -2.73
N ALA A 79 -6.26 -22.79 -2.92
CA ALA A 79 -4.85 -22.52 -3.07
C ALA A 79 -4.04 -22.90 -1.81
N GLU A 80 -4.57 -22.61 -0.62
CA GLU A 80 -3.94 -23.00 0.65
C GLU A 80 -3.91 -24.53 0.81
N TRP A 81 -5.01 -25.20 0.52
CA TRP A 81 -5.09 -26.66 0.58
C TRP A 81 -4.13 -27.33 -0.40
N GLY A 82 -4.12 -26.91 -1.67
CA GLY A 82 -3.20 -27.45 -2.68
C GLY A 82 -1.73 -27.21 -2.34
N ALA A 83 -1.39 -26.04 -1.79
CA ALA A 83 -0.02 -25.74 -1.34
C ALA A 83 0.40 -26.63 -0.17
N LYS A 84 -0.49 -26.88 0.80
CA LYS A 84 -0.23 -27.81 1.91
C LYS A 84 0.02 -29.23 1.41
N CYS A 85 -0.77 -29.72 0.46
CA CYS A 85 -0.54 -31.02 -0.16
C CYS A 85 0.80 -31.12 -0.91
N ALA A 86 1.27 -30.01 -1.47
CA ALA A 86 2.56 -29.93 -2.17
C ALA A 86 3.76 -29.58 -1.25
N GLY A 87 3.56 -29.47 0.07
CA GLY A 87 4.60 -29.07 1.02
C GLY A 87 5.11 -27.63 0.82
N LYS A 88 4.30 -26.76 0.20
CA LYS A 88 4.65 -25.36 -0.12
C LYS A 88 3.72 -24.39 0.60
N THR A 89 4.17 -23.15 0.75
CA THR A 89 3.33 -22.04 1.23
C THR A 89 2.58 -21.39 0.08
N SER A 90 1.26 -21.16 0.26
CA SER A 90 0.47 -20.43 -0.73
C SER A 90 0.66 -18.93 -0.59
N THR A 91 0.91 -18.25 -1.71
CA THR A 91 0.93 -16.79 -1.78
C THR A 91 -0.46 -16.19 -1.52
N LEU A 92 -1.52 -16.89 -1.93
CA LEU A 92 -2.90 -16.53 -1.64
C LEU A 92 -3.46 -17.51 -0.60
N ASN A 93 -3.61 -17.04 0.64
CA ASN A 93 -4.13 -17.79 1.77
C ASN A 93 -5.27 -17.01 2.46
N ARG A 94 -5.82 -17.57 3.52
CA ARG A 94 -6.92 -16.94 4.29
C ARG A 94 -6.51 -15.60 4.89
N ASP A 95 -5.25 -15.42 5.30
CA ASP A 95 -4.78 -14.16 5.86
C ASP A 95 -4.74 -13.06 4.79
N LYS A 96 -4.24 -13.37 3.59
CA LYS A 96 -4.29 -12.46 2.44
C LYS A 96 -5.72 -12.10 2.07
N TYR A 97 -6.65 -13.07 2.07
CA TYR A 97 -8.06 -12.77 1.89
C TYR A 97 -8.59 -11.81 2.95
N ASN A 98 -8.26 -12.04 4.24
CA ASN A 98 -8.69 -11.17 5.34
C ASN A 98 -8.16 -9.74 5.21
N ILE A 99 -6.93 -9.58 4.73
CA ILE A 99 -6.33 -8.28 4.42
C ILE A 99 -7.08 -7.63 3.25
N MET A 100 -7.26 -8.35 2.14
CA MET A 100 -7.84 -7.80 0.90
C MET A 100 -9.32 -7.42 1.04
N LYS A 101 -10.08 -8.06 1.94
CA LYS A 101 -11.49 -7.72 2.19
C LYS A 101 -11.69 -6.44 2.99
N GLN A 102 -10.66 -5.94 3.69
CA GLN A 102 -10.75 -4.71 4.49
C GLN A 102 -10.98 -3.51 3.57
N ARG A 103 -11.81 -2.57 4.04
CA ARG A 103 -12.22 -1.41 3.26
C ARG A 103 -11.57 -0.11 3.74
N ASN A 104 -11.03 -0.13 4.94
CA ASN A 104 -10.47 1.05 5.58
C ASN A 104 -9.06 0.76 6.08
N TRP A 105 -8.08 1.38 5.41
CA TRP A 105 -6.66 1.37 5.74
C TRP A 105 -6.18 2.80 6.00
N ARG A 106 -6.99 3.56 6.76
CA ARG A 106 -6.64 4.93 7.14
C ARG A 106 -5.75 4.89 8.37
N CYS A 107 -4.75 5.78 8.38
CA CYS A 107 -3.88 6.01 9.52
C CYS A 107 -4.10 7.43 10.06
N ASP A 108 -4.18 7.57 11.37
CA ASP A 108 -4.11 8.87 12.03
C ASP A 108 -2.65 9.19 12.36
N ILE A 109 -2.11 10.21 11.68
CA ILE A 109 -0.74 10.69 11.89
C ILE A 109 -0.66 11.91 12.81
N SER A 110 -1.78 12.37 13.37
CA SER A 110 -1.79 13.52 14.29
C SER A 110 -0.83 13.37 15.47
N PRO A 111 -0.66 12.17 16.08
CA PRO A 111 0.30 11.98 17.17
C PRO A 111 1.75 12.23 16.74
N ILE A 112 2.20 11.68 15.63
CA ILE A 112 3.61 11.88 15.20
C ILE A 112 3.88 13.31 14.77
N ILE A 113 2.90 14.00 14.18
CA ILE A 113 3.02 15.41 13.83
C ILE A 113 3.18 16.25 15.10
N ARG A 114 2.30 16.07 16.08
CA ARG A 114 2.28 16.87 17.31
C ARG A 114 3.50 16.62 18.18
N GLU A 115 3.95 15.37 18.28
CA GLU A 115 4.95 14.97 19.28
C GLU A 115 6.38 14.96 18.73
N LEU A 116 6.54 14.60 17.47
CA LEU A 116 7.85 14.52 16.84
C LEU A 116 8.09 15.60 15.78
N GLY A 117 7.09 16.45 15.50
CA GLY A 117 7.20 17.48 14.46
C GLY A 117 7.32 16.90 13.04
N PHE A 118 6.83 15.67 12.82
CA PHE A 118 6.84 15.04 11.51
C PHE A 118 6.04 15.85 10.49
N LYS A 119 6.59 16.04 9.30
CA LYS A 119 5.94 16.73 8.18
C LYS A 119 6.12 15.91 6.92
N PRO A 120 5.06 15.23 6.42
CA PRO A 120 5.16 14.52 5.15
C PRO A 120 5.41 15.51 4.01
N GLU A 121 6.39 15.23 3.16
CA GLU A 121 6.78 16.05 2.01
C GLU A 121 6.38 15.44 0.67
N TYR A 122 6.00 14.17 0.69
CA TYR A 122 5.71 13.38 -0.51
C TYR A 122 4.28 12.86 -0.49
N LEU A 123 3.39 13.59 -1.13
CA LEU A 123 2.07 13.06 -1.49
C LEU A 123 2.23 11.93 -2.53
N LEU A 124 1.21 11.07 -2.63
CA LEU A 124 1.22 9.87 -3.47
C LEU A 124 1.66 10.15 -4.91
N GLU A 125 1.15 11.21 -5.56
CA GLU A 125 1.49 11.54 -6.96
C GLU A 125 2.99 11.84 -7.12
N LYS A 126 3.56 12.65 -6.21
CA LYS A 126 4.99 12.98 -6.22
C LYS A 126 5.86 11.74 -6.00
N GLY A 127 5.48 10.88 -5.05
CA GLY A 127 6.19 9.64 -4.75
C GLY A 127 6.18 8.66 -5.92
N VAL A 128 5.02 8.47 -6.58
CA VAL A 128 4.89 7.61 -7.76
C VAL A 128 5.75 8.13 -8.91
N LYS A 129 5.69 9.43 -9.20
CA LYS A 129 6.47 10.06 -10.27
C LYS A 129 7.98 9.85 -10.07
N GLU A 130 8.48 10.11 -8.86
CA GLU A 130 9.90 9.93 -8.53
C GLU A 130 10.32 8.46 -8.64
N THR A 131 9.48 7.54 -8.15
CA THR A 131 9.73 6.11 -8.22
C THR A 131 9.81 5.61 -9.66
N ILE A 132 8.86 5.98 -10.51
CA ILE A 132 8.85 5.58 -11.93
C ILE A 132 10.06 6.18 -12.67
N ALA A 133 10.41 7.44 -12.40
CA ALA A 133 11.60 8.06 -12.97
C ALA A 133 12.88 7.30 -12.60
N TRP A 134 12.98 6.85 -11.34
CA TRP A 134 14.10 6.04 -10.88
C TRP A 134 14.15 4.67 -11.59
N TYR A 135 13.04 3.96 -11.70
CA TYR A 135 12.99 2.66 -12.40
C TYR A 135 13.39 2.79 -13.87
N LYS A 136 12.95 3.86 -14.56
CA LYS A 136 13.36 4.15 -15.94
C LYS A 136 14.87 4.42 -16.03
N LYS A 137 15.44 5.18 -15.09
CA LYS A 137 16.86 5.49 -15.03
C LYS A 137 17.72 4.23 -14.83
N GLU A 138 17.30 3.32 -13.95
CA GLU A 138 18.03 2.09 -13.65
C GLU A 138 17.76 0.96 -14.67
N GLY A 139 16.96 1.21 -15.71
CA GLY A 139 16.65 0.21 -16.76
C GLY A 139 15.77 -0.94 -16.30
N TRP A 140 14.93 -0.71 -15.29
CA TRP A 140 13.98 -1.70 -14.78
C TRP A 140 12.61 -1.60 -15.46
N LEU A 141 12.36 -0.52 -16.21
CA LEU A 141 11.18 -0.24 -17.03
C LEU A 141 11.60 0.27 -18.42
#